data_1e106fa5cb33474f79daac6e1f51ceac
#
_entry.id   1e106fa5cb33474f79daac6e1f51ceac
#
_cell.length_a   1.000
_cell.length_b   1.000
_cell.length_c   1.000
_cell.angle_alpha   90.00
_cell.angle_beta   90.00
_cell.angle_gamma   90.00
#
_symmetry.space_group_name_H-M   'P 1'
#
loop_
_entity.id
_entity.type
_entity.pdbx_description
1 polymer ?
#
loop_
_entity_poly.entity_id
_entity_poly.type
_entity_poly.pdbx_seq_one_letter_code
_entity_poly.pdbx_strand_id
1 'polypeptide(L)'
;MENHKHTFPKAEHLTSKLAIEHLFGEGEGFIAFPLRVVYQLVPKETTPIQVIVSVPKKRFKHAVDRNRFKRLIRESYRLNKHQLWETVEQTDYTLRIALCAVSNEIPTFEIVQDKMQLALTKMQTRISQKCKKDQ
;
A
#
# COMPACT_ATOMS: atom_id res chain seq x y z
N MET A 1 -4.38 -17.28 -18.10
CA MET A 1 -3.68 -16.12 -17.68
C MET A 1 -4.22 -15.50 -16.42
N GLU A 2 -3.36 -15.22 -15.51
CA GLU A 2 -3.75 -14.66 -14.24
C GLU A 2 -4.14 -13.18 -14.35
N ASN A 3 -5.29 -12.84 -13.83
CA ASN A 3 -5.76 -11.46 -13.84
C ASN A 3 -5.56 -10.84 -12.45
N HIS A 4 -4.54 -10.00 -12.31
CA HIS A 4 -4.26 -9.34 -11.04
C HIS A 4 -5.06 -8.06 -10.82
N LYS A 5 -5.81 -7.63 -11.82
CA LYS A 5 -6.67 -6.44 -11.68
C LYS A 5 -7.81 -6.75 -10.73
N HIS A 6 -8.10 -5.86 -9.81
CA HIS A 6 -9.25 -5.93 -8.93
C HIS A 6 -9.31 -7.18 -8.04
N THR A 7 -8.14 -7.83 -7.80
CA THR A 7 -8.04 -8.89 -6.83
C THR A 7 -7.01 -8.51 -5.77
N PHE A 8 -7.10 -9.14 -4.61
CA PHE A 8 -6.12 -8.92 -3.54
C PHE A 8 -5.87 -10.24 -2.83
N PRO A 9 -5.20 -11.17 -3.53
CA PRO A 9 -4.96 -12.50 -2.98
C PRO A 9 -3.97 -12.50 -1.82
N LYS A 10 -3.94 -13.60 -1.09
CA LYS A 10 -3.11 -13.76 0.09
C LYS A 10 -1.63 -13.48 -0.18
N ALA A 11 -1.13 -13.82 -1.37
CA ALA A 11 0.27 -13.63 -1.72
C ALA A 11 0.70 -12.15 -1.73
N GLU A 12 -0.26 -11.24 -1.90
CA GLU A 12 0.01 -9.80 -1.90
C GLU A 12 -0.03 -9.19 -0.50
N HIS A 13 -0.41 -9.95 0.51
CA HIS A 13 -0.44 -9.46 1.89
C HIS A 13 0.94 -9.60 2.51
N LEU A 14 1.48 -8.51 3.04
CA LEU A 14 2.75 -8.53 3.72
C LEU A 14 2.52 -9.03 5.14
N THR A 15 3.03 -10.21 5.45
CA THR A 15 2.78 -10.86 6.74
C THR A 15 4.05 -11.13 7.56
N SER A 16 5.22 -11.09 6.94
CA SER A 16 6.47 -11.33 7.64
C SER A 16 6.76 -10.21 8.64
N LYS A 17 6.89 -10.56 9.91
CA LYS A 17 7.17 -9.59 10.97
C LYS A 17 8.46 -8.84 10.72
N LEU A 18 9.52 -9.56 10.33
CA LEU A 18 10.82 -8.94 10.04
C LEU A 18 10.74 -7.99 8.85
N ALA A 19 10.01 -8.38 7.81
CA ALA A 19 9.84 -7.53 6.63
C ALA A 19 9.06 -6.26 6.98
N ILE A 20 8.03 -6.38 7.83
CA ILE A 20 7.24 -5.24 8.28
C ILE A 20 8.09 -4.29 9.11
N GLU A 21 8.88 -4.82 10.04
CA GLU A 21 9.78 -4.00 10.86
C GLU A 21 10.81 -3.27 9.99
N HIS A 22 11.37 -3.96 9.00
CA HIS A 22 12.34 -3.37 8.08
C HIS A 22 11.68 -2.25 7.25
N LEU A 23 10.47 -2.48 6.79
CA LEU A 23 9.71 -1.48 6.03
C LEU A 23 9.53 -0.20 6.84
N PHE A 24 9.08 -0.31 8.09
CA PHE A 24 8.86 0.87 8.93
C PHE A 24 10.16 1.54 9.35
N GLY A 25 11.24 0.79 9.46
CA GLY A 25 12.55 1.33 9.83
C GLY A 25 13.31 1.98 8.70
N GLU A 26 13.23 1.41 7.49
CA GLU A 26 14.06 1.83 6.36
C GLU A 26 13.26 2.42 5.19
N GLY A 27 11.94 2.32 5.21
CA GLY A 27 11.10 2.79 4.11
C GLY A 27 10.94 4.30 4.10
N GLU A 28 10.49 4.80 2.95
CA GLU A 28 10.13 6.21 2.80
C GLU A 28 8.66 6.40 3.09
N GLY A 29 8.32 7.52 3.70
CA GLY A 29 6.93 7.77 4.09
C GLY A 29 6.41 9.11 3.60
N PHE A 30 5.10 9.18 3.43
CA PHE A 30 4.41 10.44 3.16
C PHE A 30 2.97 10.32 3.66
N ILE A 31 2.33 11.48 3.79
CA ILE A 31 0.95 11.56 4.25
C ILE A 31 0.03 11.88 3.07
N ALA A 32 -1.02 11.07 2.90
CA ALA A 32 -2.15 11.37 2.03
C ALA A 32 -3.38 11.22 2.91
N PHE A 33 -3.61 12.18 3.81
CA PHE A 33 -4.65 12.10 4.82
C PHE A 33 -5.99 11.66 4.21
N PRO A 34 -6.70 10.69 4.76
CA PRO A 34 -6.55 10.07 6.10
C PRO A 34 -5.56 8.91 6.17
N LEU A 35 -4.65 8.78 5.20
CA LEU A 35 -3.68 7.70 5.16
C LEU A 35 -2.26 8.23 5.34
N ARG A 36 -1.45 7.42 5.98
CA ARG A 36 0.00 7.56 5.96
C ARG A 36 0.53 6.36 5.18
N VAL A 37 1.41 6.63 4.23
CA VAL A 37 1.97 5.59 3.38
C VAL A 37 3.45 5.45 3.68
N VAL A 38 3.91 4.21 3.89
CA VAL A 38 5.33 3.90 3.99
C VAL A 38 5.61 2.84 2.94
N TYR A 39 6.66 3.03 2.15
CA TYR A 39 6.98 2.09 1.08
C TYR A 39 8.47 1.90 0.94
N GLN A 40 8.83 0.78 0.32
CA GLN A 40 10.23 0.37 0.18
C GLN A 40 10.38 -0.55 -1.01
N LEU A 41 11.44 -0.36 -1.78
CA LEU A 41 11.82 -1.30 -2.83
C LEU A 41 12.85 -2.27 -2.28
N VAL A 42 12.61 -3.56 -2.48
CA VAL A 42 13.53 -4.62 -2.06
C VAL A 42 13.86 -5.49 -3.28
N PRO A 43 14.89 -6.33 -3.22
CA PRO A 43 15.19 -7.22 -4.34
C PRO A 43 13.98 -8.04 -4.74
N LYS A 44 13.83 -8.28 -6.03
CA LYS A 44 12.64 -8.90 -6.60
C LYS A 44 12.32 -10.24 -5.97
N GLU A 45 11.05 -10.38 -5.60
CA GLU A 45 10.48 -11.62 -5.07
C GLU A 45 9.38 -12.09 -6.01
N THR A 46 8.67 -13.15 -5.61
CA THR A 46 7.64 -13.75 -6.45
C THR A 46 6.50 -12.78 -6.78
N THR A 47 6.11 -11.97 -5.80
CA THR A 47 5.01 -11.03 -5.96
C THR A 47 5.55 -9.63 -6.14
N PRO A 48 5.12 -8.90 -7.19
CA PRO A 48 5.63 -7.53 -7.41
C PRO A 48 5.34 -6.56 -6.28
N ILE A 49 4.16 -6.64 -5.66
CA ILE A 49 3.78 -5.72 -4.58
C ILE A 49 3.24 -6.51 -3.39
N GLN A 50 3.70 -6.15 -2.20
CA GLN A 50 3.21 -6.71 -0.95
C GLN A 50 2.71 -5.56 -0.07
N VAL A 51 1.53 -5.71 0.52
CA VAL A 51 0.84 -4.63 1.23
C VAL A 51 0.41 -5.07 2.61
N ILE A 52 0.60 -4.18 3.59
CA ILE A 52 -0.01 -4.33 4.91
C ILE A 52 -0.90 -3.11 5.17
N VAL A 53 -2.07 -3.36 5.73
CA VAL A 53 -3.03 -2.32 6.09
C VAL A 53 -3.11 -2.26 7.61
N SER A 54 -2.96 -1.07 8.17
CA SER A 54 -2.90 -0.89 9.62
C SER A 54 -3.88 0.19 10.07
N VAL A 55 -4.73 -0.16 11.04
CA VAL A 55 -5.60 0.79 11.74
C VAL A 55 -5.34 0.61 13.23
N PRO A 56 -4.63 1.57 13.87
CA PRO A 56 -4.18 1.39 15.25
C PRO A 56 -5.32 1.38 16.27
N LYS A 57 -5.15 0.60 17.33
CA LYS A 57 -6.11 0.52 18.43
C LYS A 57 -6.30 1.86 19.14
N LYS A 58 -5.27 2.69 19.18
CA LYS A 58 -5.35 3.99 19.85
C LYS A 58 -6.29 4.95 19.14
N ARG A 59 -6.56 4.74 17.84
CA ARG A 59 -7.47 5.59 17.08
C ARG A 59 -8.89 5.06 17.08
N PHE A 60 -9.03 3.74 17.09
CA PHE A 60 -10.34 3.08 17.06
C PHE A 60 -10.33 1.94 18.05
N LYS A 61 -10.98 2.18 19.18
CA LYS A 61 -11.03 1.26 20.29
C LYS A 61 -11.68 -0.08 19.95
N HIS A 62 -12.72 -0.03 19.13
CA HIS A 62 -13.50 -1.23 18.81
C HIS A 62 -13.01 -1.91 17.54
N ALA A 63 -12.89 -3.23 17.59
CA ALA A 63 -12.42 -4.02 16.46
C ALA A 63 -13.33 -3.87 15.22
N VAL A 64 -14.63 -3.70 15.45
CA VAL A 64 -15.61 -3.51 14.36
C VAL A 64 -15.24 -2.27 13.54
N ASP A 65 -14.90 -1.18 14.19
CA ASP A 65 -14.55 0.06 13.53
C ASP A 65 -13.21 -0.07 12.80
N ARG A 66 -12.23 -0.72 13.42
CA ARG A 66 -10.94 -0.94 12.77
C ARG A 66 -11.11 -1.80 11.52
N ASN A 67 -11.91 -2.85 11.58
CA ASN A 67 -12.14 -3.73 10.45
C ASN A 67 -12.86 -3.01 9.32
N ARG A 68 -13.79 -2.13 9.67
CA ARG A 68 -14.52 -1.32 8.69
C ARG A 68 -13.57 -0.39 7.92
N PHE A 69 -12.67 0.29 8.64
CA PHE A 69 -11.70 1.17 8.01
C PHE A 69 -10.70 0.36 7.15
N LYS A 70 -10.23 -0.77 7.67
CA LYS A 70 -9.33 -1.65 6.89
C LYS A 70 -10.00 -2.08 5.60
N ARG A 71 -11.29 -2.40 5.64
CA ARG A 71 -12.03 -2.82 4.44
C ARG A 71 -12.05 -1.71 3.39
N LEU A 72 -12.27 -0.47 3.81
CA LEU A 72 -12.24 0.67 2.89
C LEU A 72 -10.88 0.83 2.24
N ILE A 73 -9.81 0.71 3.02
CA ILE A 73 -8.45 0.82 2.50
C ILE A 73 -8.16 -0.30 1.51
N ARG A 74 -8.46 -1.55 1.88
CA ARG A 74 -8.21 -2.70 1.00
C ARG A 74 -8.99 -2.60 -0.30
N GLU A 75 -10.25 -2.18 -0.22
CA GLU A 75 -11.11 -2.07 -1.38
C GLU A 75 -10.60 -1.00 -2.34
N SER A 76 -10.22 0.17 -1.83
CA SER A 76 -9.71 1.25 -2.66
C SER A 76 -8.37 0.87 -3.29
N TYR A 77 -7.51 0.17 -2.55
CA TYR A 77 -6.26 -0.33 -3.11
C TYR A 77 -6.51 -1.35 -4.22
N ARG A 78 -7.37 -2.33 -3.95
CA ARG A 78 -7.70 -3.38 -4.91
C ARG A 78 -8.18 -2.80 -6.24
N LEU A 79 -9.01 -1.78 -6.19
CA LEU A 79 -9.59 -1.17 -7.39
C LEU A 79 -8.61 -0.28 -8.16
N ASN A 80 -7.58 0.25 -7.49
CA ASN A 80 -6.71 1.27 -8.08
C ASN A 80 -5.25 0.84 -8.28
N LYS A 81 -4.88 -0.37 -7.90
CA LYS A 81 -3.47 -0.80 -7.91
C LYS A 81 -2.89 -1.08 -9.29
N HIS A 82 -3.72 -1.21 -10.28
CA HIS A 82 -3.33 -1.74 -11.59
C HIS A 82 -2.10 -1.06 -12.21
N GLN A 83 -2.10 0.26 -12.30
CA GLN A 83 -1.00 0.99 -12.92
C GLN A 83 0.31 0.84 -12.13
N LEU A 84 0.20 0.93 -10.81
CA LEU A 84 1.37 0.74 -9.95
C LEU A 84 1.93 -0.67 -10.12
N TRP A 85 1.06 -1.67 -10.15
CA TRP A 85 1.45 -3.05 -10.32
C TRP A 85 2.26 -3.24 -11.61
N GLU A 86 1.75 -2.72 -12.73
CA GLU A 86 2.44 -2.85 -14.01
C GLU A 86 3.80 -2.16 -14.00
N THR A 87 3.88 -1.00 -13.36
CA THR A 87 5.14 -0.27 -13.25
C THR A 87 6.18 -1.08 -12.48
N VAL A 88 5.80 -1.61 -11.33
CA VAL A 88 6.73 -2.36 -10.48
C VAL A 88 7.11 -3.70 -11.12
N GLU A 89 6.18 -4.34 -11.78
CA GLU A 89 6.41 -5.63 -12.42
C GLU A 89 7.53 -5.59 -13.46
N GLN A 90 7.73 -4.43 -14.08
CA GLN A 90 8.77 -4.22 -15.08
C GLN A 90 10.14 -3.93 -14.48
N THR A 91 10.23 -3.80 -13.17
CA THR A 91 11.49 -3.52 -12.48
C THR A 91 12.10 -4.79 -11.91
N ASP A 92 13.31 -4.69 -11.40
CA ASP A 92 13.98 -5.78 -10.69
C ASP A 92 13.72 -5.74 -9.19
N TYR A 93 12.63 -5.10 -8.79
CA TYR A 93 12.29 -4.89 -7.39
C TYR A 93 10.90 -5.42 -7.05
N THR A 94 10.71 -5.68 -5.76
CA THR A 94 9.40 -5.87 -5.16
C THR A 94 9.12 -4.63 -4.32
N LEU A 95 7.91 -4.11 -4.43
CA LEU A 95 7.49 -2.95 -3.66
C LEU A 95 6.72 -3.41 -2.43
N ARG A 96 7.17 -2.99 -1.25
CA ARG A 96 6.47 -3.23 0.01
C ARG A 96 5.81 -1.94 0.44
N ILE A 97 4.53 -2.01 0.80
CA ILE A 97 3.73 -0.83 1.16
C ILE A 97 3.01 -1.07 2.48
N ALA A 98 3.05 -0.07 3.35
CA ALA A 98 2.19 -0.01 4.53
C ALA A 98 1.19 1.13 4.33
N LEU A 99 -0.08 0.82 4.40
CA LEU A 99 -1.18 1.78 4.30
C LEU A 99 -1.77 1.92 5.70
N CYS A 100 -1.52 3.05 6.35
CA CYS A 100 -1.85 3.26 7.75
C CYS A 100 -2.90 4.35 7.90
N ALA A 101 -3.94 4.08 8.72
CA ALA A 101 -4.94 5.08 9.02
C ALA A 101 -4.39 6.09 10.03
N VAL A 102 -4.54 7.38 9.74
CA VAL A 102 -4.09 8.45 10.64
C VAL A 102 -5.21 9.43 10.99
N SER A 103 -6.46 9.10 10.69
CA SER A 103 -7.61 9.88 11.13
C SER A 103 -8.27 9.21 12.34
N ASN A 104 -9.02 10.00 13.11
CA ASN A 104 -9.78 9.49 14.25
C ASN A 104 -11.24 9.20 13.90
N GLU A 105 -11.60 9.41 12.65
CA GLU A 105 -12.95 9.13 12.14
C GLU A 105 -12.82 8.26 10.89
N ILE A 106 -13.84 7.42 10.67
CA ILE A 106 -13.85 6.58 9.48
C ILE A 106 -14.36 7.43 8.31
N PRO A 107 -13.52 7.64 7.29
CA PRO A 107 -13.93 8.45 6.13
C PRO A 107 -14.89 7.67 5.22
N THR A 108 -15.48 8.38 4.26
CA THR A 108 -16.26 7.72 3.22
C THR A 108 -15.33 7.00 2.26
N PHE A 109 -15.89 6.04 1.52
CA PHE A 109 -15.12 5.32 0.51
C PHE A 109 -14.55 6.28 -0.54
N GLU A 110 -15.34 7.28 -0.97
CA GLU A 110 -14.90 8.25 -1.97
C GLU A 110 -13.64 9.00 -1.54
N ILE A 111 -13.59 9.41 -0.28
CA ILE A 111 -12.42 10.11 0.25
C ILE A 111 -11.20 9.18 0.26
N VAL A 112 -11.38 7.96 0.74
CA VAL A 112 -10.29 6.98 0.77
C VAL A 112 -9.80 6.69 -0.64
N GLN A 113 -10.71 6.52 -1.58
CA GLN A 113 -10.36 6.23 -2.97
C GLN A 113 -9.58 7.37 -3.62
N ASP A 114 -10.03 8.62 -3.43
CA ASP A 114 -9.32 9.78 -3.98
C ASP A 114 -7.89 9.85 -3.45
N LYS A 115 -7.72 9.64 -2.15
CA LYS A 115 -6.38 9.70 -1.54
C LYS A 115 -5.53 8.50 -1.92
N MET A 116 -6.16 7.34 -2.09
CA MET A 116 -5.46 6.15 -2.57
C MET A 116 -4.92 6.38 -3.97
N GLN A 117 -5.71 6.95 -4.87
CA GLN A 117 -5.27 7.24 -6.23
C GLN A 117 -4.08 8.19 -6.21
N LEU A 118 -4.13 9.24 -5.39
CA LEU A 118 -3.00 10.17 -5.25
C LEU A 118 -1.76 9.46 -4.73
N ALA A 119 -1.92 8.63 -3.71
CA ALA A 119 -0.80 7.91 -3.11
C ALA A 119 -0.15 6.94 -4.09
N LEU A 120 -0.95 6.16 -4.80
CA LEU A 120 -0.44 5.19 -5.75
C LEU A 120 0.25 5.87 -6.94
N THR A 121 -0.31 6.97 -7.43
CA THR A 121 0.30 7.76 -8.50
C THR A 121 1.64 8.33 -8.06
N LYS A 122 1.70 8.84 -6.83
CA LYS A 122 2.94 9.40 -6.29
C LYS A 122 4.04 8.34 -6.20
N MET A 123 3.69 7.15 -5.71
CA MET A 123 4.65 6.05 -5.64
C MET A 123 5.10 5.62 -7.03
N GLN A 124 4.16 5.52 -7.98
CA GLN A 124 4.48 5.15 -9.36
C GLN A 124 5.49 6.12 -9.97
N THR A 125 5.27 7.41 -9.77
CA THR A 125 6.18 8.45 -10.29
C THR A 125 7.57 8.31 -9.67
N ARG A 126 7.64 8.17 -8.35
CA ARG A 126 8.92 8.04 -7.65
C ARG A 126 9.69 6.79 -8.07
N ILE A 127 8.98 5.67 -8.23
CA ILE A 127 9.59 4.40 -8.62
C ILE A 127 10.12 4.50 -10.05
N SER A 128 9.35 5.09 -10.96
CA SER A 128 9.78 5.28 -12.34
C SER A 128 11.04 6.14 -12.42
N GLN A 129 11.11 7.20 -11.64
CA GLN A 129 12.28 8.08 -11.60
C GLN A 129 13.51 7.35 -11.03
N LYS A 130 13.32 6.59 -9.97
CA LYS A 130 14.41 5.85 -9.36
C LYS A 130 14.97 4.79 -10.31
N CYS A 131 14.12 4.06 -10.98
CA CYS A 131 14.56 3.01 -11.90
C CYS A 131 15.27 3.59 -13.12
N LYS A 132 14.91 4.79 -13.55
CA LYS A 132 15.64 5.48 -14.63
C LYS A 132 17.05 5.87 -14.19
N LYS A 133 17.21 6.29 -12.94
CA LYS A 133 18.53 6.67 -12.42
C LYS A 133 19.46 5.47 -12.29
N ASP A 134 18.91 4.29 -12.04
CA ASP A 134 19.67 3.07 -11.83
C ASP A 134 20.12 2.44 -13.15
N GLN A 135 19.70 2.99 -14.28
CA GLN A 135 20.10 2.50 -15.61
C GLN A 135 21.34 3.26 -16.15
#